data_b1fc4861b96d336c366322c5902e0b4b
#
_entry.id   b1fc4861b96d336c366322c5902e0b4b
#
_cell.length_a   1.000
_cell.length_b   1.000
_cell.length_c   1.000
_cell.angle_alpha   90.00
_cell.angle_beta   90.00
_cell.angle_gamma   90.00
#
_symmetry.space_group_name_H-M   'P 1'
#
loop_
_entity.id
_entity.type
_entity.pdbx_description
1 polymer ?
#
loop_
_entity_poly.entity_id
_entity_poly.type
_entity_poly.pdbx_seq_one_letter_code
_entity_poly.pdbx_strand_id
1 'polypeptide(L)'
;MGNELNLGKWNAFVDFMYSKEDIDRKGIITNIVGRPGGHNAFDAGYLSVVAKCNYRFLPKWNAFVKGMYETASVTKASEGIEKGNYSTSWGYLAGIEFYPMETNLHFFVTYVGRSYDFTSRAKVLGQENYSTNRISVGFIWQMPVF
;
A
#
# COMPACT_ATOMS: atom_id res chain seq x y z
N MET A 1 -1.08 14.30 4.38
CA MET A 1 -1.86 14.90 5.49
C MET A 1 -2.75 13.81 6.08
N GLY A 2 -2.57 13.49 7.35
CA GLY A 2 -3.40 12.51 8.05
C GLY A 2 -4.33 13.21 9.03
N ASN A 3 -5.55 12.71 9.14
CA ASN A 3 -6.52 13.16 10.14
C ASN A 3 -6.82 11.99 11.08
N GLU A 4 -6.74 12.23 12.36
CA GLU A 4 -7.02 11.25 13.42
C GLU A 4 -8.23 11.69 14.23
N LEU A 5 -9.14 10.75 14.48
CA LEU A 5 -10.34 10.93 15.30
C LEU A 5 -10.34 9.89 16.43
N ASN A 6 -10.37 10.39 17.66
CA ASN A 6 -10.43 9.57 18.87
C ASN A 6 -11.79 9.69 19.55
N LEU A 7 -12.52 8.59 19.65
CA LEU A 7 -13.85 8.48 20.25
C LEU A 7 -13.87 7.35 21.29
N GLY A 8 -13.24 7.59 22.45
CA GLY A 8 -13.20 6.63 23.55
C GLY A 8 -12.54 5.29 23.18
N LYS A 9 -13.33 4.26 22.91
CA LYS A 9 -12.83 2.94 22.52
C LYS A 9 -12.46 2.83 21.03
N TRP A 10 -12.80 3.84 20.23
CA TRP A 10 -12.54 3.91 18.81
C TRP A 10 -11.46 4.92 18.50
N ASN A 11 -10.58 4.54 17.59
CA ASN A 11 -9.63 5.43 16.97
C ASN A 11 -9.70 5.22 15.46
N ALA A 12 -9.92 6.29 14.72
CA ALA A 12 -9.96 6.27 13.27
C ALA A 12 -8.93 7.22 12.70
N PHE A 13 -8.29 6.80 11.62
CA PHE A 13 -7.27 7.54 10.93
C PHE A 13 -7.51 7.49 9.42
N VAL A 14 -7.37 8.62 8.75
CA VAL A 14 -7.40 8.70 7.28
C VAL A 14 -6.22 9.52 6.81
N ASP A 15 -5.48 9.01 5.86
CA ASP A 15 -4.35 9.69 5.24
C ASP A 15 -4.46 9.70 3.72
N PHE A 16 -4.08 10.84 3.15
CA PHE A 16 -3.99 11.06 1.70
C PHE A 16 -2.55 11.38 1.36
N MET A 17 -1.98 10.61 0.47
CA MET A 17 -0.63 10.82 -0.03
C MET A 17 -0.65 10.94 -1.55
N TYR A 18 -0.01 11.97 -2.05
CA TYR A 18 0.31 12.12 -3.46
C TYR A 18 1.81 12.25 -3.60
N SER A 19 2.40 11.43 -4.44
CA SER A 19 3.82 11.49 -4.79
C SER A 19 4.00 11.55 -6.30
N LYS A 20 5.08 12.19 -6.70
CA LYS A 20 5.54 12.26 -8.08
C LYS A 20 6.94 11.71 -8.15
N GLU A 21 7.19 10.86 -9.11
CA GLU A 21 8.50 10.28 -9.35
C GLU A 21 8.91 10.57 -10.80
N ASP A 22 10.11 11.07 -10.98
CA ASP A 22 10.74 11.23 -12.28
C ASP A 22 11.62 10.01 -12.53
N ILE A 23 11.27 9.23 -13.54
CA ILE A 23 11.94 7.97 -13.87
C ILE A 23 12.67 8.14 -15.19
N ASP A 24 14.00 8.18 -15.11
CA ASP A 24 14.88 8.18 -16.27
C ASP A 24 15.70 6.88 -16.29
N ARG A 25 15.40 5.99 -17.22
CA ARG A 25 16.09 4.69 -17.36
C ARG A 25 16.72 4.58 -18.73
N LYS A 26 18.06 4.52 -18.76
CA LYS A 26 18.86 4.33 -19.98
C LYS A 26 19.19 2.86 -20.19
N GLY A 27 18.82 2.33 -21.32
CA GLY A 27 19.45 1.15 -21.93
C GLY A 27 19.14 -0.24 -21.38
N ILE A 28 18.28 -0.43 -20.38
CA ILE A 28 18.18 -1.74 -19.72
C ILE A 28 16.81 -2.37 -19.83
N ILE A 29 15.74 -1.64 -20.09
CA ILE A 29 14.39 -2.24 -20.06
C ILE A 29 13.77 -2.25 -21.43
N THR A 30 14.03 -3.36 -22.11
CA THR A 30 13.42 -3.72 -23.38
C THR A 30 11.92 -4.04 -23.24
N ASN A 31 11.48 -4.53 -22.07
CA ASN A 31 10.16 -5.13 -21.92
C ASN A 31 9.05 -4.12 -21.65
N ILE A 32 9.34 -2.93 -21.15
CA ILE A 32 8.30 -1.91 -20.91
C ILE A 32 7.87 -1.25 -22.24
N VAL A 33 8.73 -1.22 -23.25
CA VAL A 33 8.45 -0.54 -24.52
C VAL A 33 8.80 -1.39 -25.75
N GLY A 34 9.23 -2.63 -25.58
CA GLY A 34 9.57 -3.55 -26.68
C GLY A 34 10.74 -3.11 -27.56
N ARG A 35 11.54 -2.11 -27.13
CA ARG A 35 12.69 -1.61 -27.89
C ARG A 35 13.99 -1.87 -27.14
N PRO A 36 14.88 -2.73 -27.66
CA PRO A 36 16.22 -2.92 -27.11
C PRO A 36 17.02 -1.60 -27.11
N GLY A 37 17.60 -1.22 -25.97
CA GLY A 37 18.51 -0.08 -25.89
C GLY A 37 17.85 1.30 -25.91
N GLY A 38 16.53 1.40 -25.73
CA GLY A 38 15.80 2.67 -25.71
C GLY A 38 16.01 3.47 -24.42
N HIS A 39 15.94 4.79 -24.51
CA HIS A 39 15.86 5.71 -23.40
C HIS A 39 14.37 5.87 -23.00
N ASN A 40 14.04 5.52 -21.77
CA ASN A 40 12.67 5.63 -21.25
C ASN A 40 12.67 6.65 -20.11
N ALA A 41 12.14 7.83 -20.39
CA ALA A 41 11.89 8.84 -19.38
C ALA A 41 10.40 9.07 -19.23
N PHE A 42 9.88 8.96 -18.03
CA PHE A 42 8.49 9.27 -17.73
C PHE A 42 8.32 9.73 -16.28
N ASP A 43 7.37 10.63 -16.08
CA ASP A 43 6.96 11.02 -14.74
C ASP A 43 5.79 10.12 -14.32
N ALA A 44 5.92 9.47 -13.19
CA ALA A 44 4.86 8.72 -12.56
C ALA A 44 4.22 9.52 -11.43
N GLY A 45 2.91 9.51 -11.37
CA GLY A 45 2.11 10.05 -10.27
C GLY A 45 1.44 8.93 -9.51
N TYR A 46 1.55 8.94 -8.19
CA TYR A 46 0.91 7.99 -7.29
C TYR A 46 -0.03 8.73 -6.36
N LEU A 47 -1.29 8.31 -6.34
CA LEU A 47 -2.27 8.73 -5.35
C LEU A 47 -2.59 7.55 -4.46
N SER A 48 -2.40 7.72 -3.15
CA SER A 48 -2.73 6.71 -2.15
C SER A 48 -3.67 7.28 -1.11
N VAL A 49 -4.70 6.53 -0.77
CA VAL A 49 -5.64 6.81 0.31
C VAL A 49 -5.62 5.64 1.26
N VAL A 50 -5.36 5.92 2.53
CA VAL A 50 -5.32 4.93 3.60
C VAL A 50 -6.33 5.31 4.68
N ALA A 51 -7.19 4.37 5.04
CA ALA A 51 -8.09 4.52 6.19
C ALA A 51 -7.83 3.37 7.17
N LYS A 52 -7.74 3.69 8.46
CA LYS A 52 -7.58 2.72 9.53
C LYS A 52 -8.59 3.01 10.64
N CYS A 53 -9.17 1.95 11.20
CA CYS A 53 -10.02 2.03 12.37
C CYS A 53 -9.55 0.98 13.39
N ASN A 54 -9.39 1.40 14.64
CA ASN A 54 -9.08 0.54 15.76
C ASN A 54 -10.26 0.55 16.73
N TYR A 55 -10.52 -0.59 17.35
CA TYR A 55 -11.56 -0.74 18.36
C TYR A 55 -11.07 -1.55 19.54
N ARG A 56 -10.98 -0.92 20.70
CA ARG A 56 -10.64 -1.57 21.97
C ARG A 56 -11.91 -2.16 22.60
N PHE A 57 -12.19 -3.43 22.32
CA PHE A 57 -13.38 -4.09 22.81
C PHE A 57 -13.22 -4.63 24.25
N LEU A 58 -12.00 -4.93 24.69
CA LEU A 58 -11.65 -5.29 26.06
C LEU A 58 -10.39 -4.54 26.49
N PRO A 59 -10.09 -4.42 27.79
CA PRO A 59 -8.91 -3.68 28.28
C PRO A 59 -7.58 -4.10 27.65
N LYS A 60 -7.45 -5.40 27.30
CA LYS A 60 -6.23 -5.99 26.76
C LYS A 60 -6.34 -6.38 25.29
N TRP A 61 -7.49 -6.11 24.64
CA TRP A 61 -7.76 -6.56 23.30
C TRP A 61 -8.15 -5.41 22.39
N ASN A 62 -7.50 -5.35 21.27
CA ASN A 62 -7.78 -4.40 20.21
C ASN A 62 -8.06 -5.15 18.90
N ALA A 63 -9.11 -4.76 18.21
CA ALA A 63 -9.35 -5.16 16.83
C ALA A 63 -9.09 -3.96 15.92
N PHE A 64 -8.58 -4.21 14.73
CA PHE A 64 -8.35 -3.13 13.77
C PHE A 64 -8.62 -3.59 12.35
N VAL A 65 -9.01 -2.63 11.54
CA VAL A 65 -9.12 -2.76 10.09
C VAL A 65 -8.42 -1.60 9.42
N LYS A 66 -7.76 -1.87 8.31
CA LYS A 66 -7.11 -0.88 7.46
C LYS A 66 -7.50 -1.15 6.02
N GLY A 67 -7.95 -0.13 5.33
CA GLY A 67 -8.16 -0.14 3.89
C GLY A 67 -7.13 0.76 3.21
N MET A 68 -6.69 0.40 2.01
CA MET A 68 -5.79 1.19 1.19
C MET A 68 -6.26 1.14 -0.25
N TYR A 69 -6.29 2.29 -0.87
CA TYR A 69 -6.51 2.46 -2.31
C TYR A 69 -5.36 3.22 -2.91
N GLU A 70 -4.82 2.74 -4.02
CA GLU A 70 -3.71 3.38 -4.69
C GLU A 70 -3.91 3.36 -6.21
N THR A 71 -3.61 4.47 -6.86
CA THR A 71 -3.53 4.55 -8.31
C THR A 71 -2.14 4.98 -8.73
N ALA A 72 -1.64 4.39 -9.81
CA ALA A 72 -0.42 4.81 -10.48
C ALA A 72 -0.75 5.30 -11.88
N SER A 73 -0.24 6.48 -12.23
CA SER A 73 -0.49 7.14 -13.51
C SER A 73 0.79 7.66 -14.13
N VAL A 74 0.92 7.55 -15.44
CA VAL A 74 1.97 8.23 -16.20
C VAL A 74 1.48 9.65 -16.51
N THR A 75 2.17 10.65 -15.97
CA THR A 75 1.80 12.08 -16.10
C THR A 75 2.53 12.77 -17.22
N LYS A 76 3.78 12.34 -17.49
CA LYS A 76 4.61 12.86 -18.56
C LYS A 76 5.42 11.71 -19.15
N ALA A 77 5.54 11.65 -20.46
CA ALA A 77 6.16 10.52 -21.12
C ALA A 77 6.98 10.96 -22.33
N SER A 78 8.08 10.24 -22.57
CA SER A 78 8.83 10.28 -23.82
C SER A 78 8.11 9.51 -24.93
N GLU A 79 8.63 9.55 -26.15
CA GLU A 79 8.05 8.88 -27.32
C GLU A 79 7.65 7.41 -27.03
N GLY A 80 6.42 7.07 -27.37
CA GLY A 80 5.90 5.69 -27.31
C GLY A 80 5.24 5.30 -25.99
N ILE A 81 5.23 6.15 -24.98
CA ILE A 81 4.51 5.91 -23.70
C ILE A 81 3.28 6.81 -23.64
N GLU A 82 2.12 6.23 -23.52
CA GLU A 82 0.89 6.99 -23.38
C GLU A 82 0.65 7.45 -21.93
N LYS A 83 0.22 8.72 -21.78
CA LYS A 83 -0.20 9.25 -20.47
C LYS A 83 -1.51 8.61 -19.99
N GLY A 84 -1.70 8.59 -18.70
CA GLY A 84 -2.94 8.15 -18.06
C GLY A 84 -2.76 7.09 -16.99
N ASN A 85 -3.88 6.61 -16.47
CA ASN A 85 -3.88 5.60 -15.44
C ASN A 85 -3.25 4.29 -15.94
N TYR A 86 -2.37 3.73 -15.14
CA TYR A 86 -1.61 2.53 -15.43
C TYR A 86 -2.08 1.34 -14.60
N SER A 87 -2.28 1.56 -13.31
CA SER A 87 -2.76 0.55 -12.40
C SER A 87 -3.58 1.13 -11.26
N THR A 88 -4.42 0.30 -10.71
CA THR A 88 -5.17 0.55 -9.48
C THR A 88 -4.93 -0.62 -8.53
N SER A 89 -4.71 -0.34 -7.26
CA SER A 89 -4.61 -1.38 -6.25
C SER A 89 -5.52 -1.12 -5.07
N TRP A 90 -6.09 -2.20 -4.56
CA TRP A 90 -6.85 -2.23 -3.32
C TRP A 90 -6.14 -3.12 -2.32
N GLY A 91 -5.98 -2.62 -1.12
CA GLY A 91 -5.42 -3.38 -0.02
C GLY A 91 -6.32 -3.32 1.19
N TYR A 92 -6.36 -4.40 1.95
CA TYR A 92 -7.01 -4.44 3.25
C TYR A 92 -6.17 -5.24 4.23
N LEU A 93 -6.28 -4.87 5.48
CA LEU A 93 -5.67 -5.57 6.59
C LEU A 93 -6.66 -5.53 7.74
N ALA A 94 -6.96 -6.69 8.32
CA ALA A 94 -7.75 -6.82 9.51
C ALA A 94 -6.96 -7.64 10.53
N GLY A 95 -7.12 -7.33 11.82
CA GLY A 95 -6.40 -8.05 12.84
C GLY A 95 -6.93 -7.84 14.22
N ILE A 96 -6.41 -8.68 15.11
CA ILE A 96 -6.63 -8.64 16.55
C ILE A 96 -5.28 -8.60 17.23
N GLU A 97 -5.15 -7.75 18.23
CA GLU A 97 -3.98 -7.60 19.09
C GLU A 97 -4.35 -7.89 20.53
N PHE A 98 -3.46 -8.60 21.21
CA PHE A 98 -3.57 -8.88 22.63
C PHE A 98 -2.38 -8.28 23.37
N TYR A 99 -2.65 -7.46 24.37
CA TYR A 99 -1.68 -6.81 25.24
C TYR A 99 -1.74 -7.43 26.64
N PRO A 100 -0.83 -8.36 26.99
CA PRO A 100 -0.71 -8.84 28.38
C PRO A 100 -0.44 -7.65 29.31
N MET A 101 -1.01 -7.67 30.53
CA MET A 101 -0.73 -6.59 31.49
C MET A 101 0.75 -6.55 31.87
N GLU A 102 1.29 -5.33 32.09
CA GLU A 102 2.62 -5.06 32.63
C GLU A 102 3.81 -5.55 31.80
N THR A 103 3.59 -5.89 30.55
CA THR A 103 4.67 -6.28 29.64
C THR A 103 4.74 -5.38 28.42
N ASN A 104 5.96 -5.11 27.96
CA ASN A 104 6.19 -4.45 26.68
C ASN A 104 6.00 -5.41 25.49
N LEU A 105 5.23 -6.46 25.69
CA LEU A 105 4.98 -7.53 24.73
C LEU A 105 3.53 -7.45 24.26
N HIS A 106 3.31 -7.51 22.96
CA HIS A 106 1.98 -7.72 22.43
C HIS A 106 1.96 -8.79 21.33
N PHE A 107 0.89 -9.54 21.27
CA PHE A 107 0.66 -10.58 20.27
C PHE A 107 -0.34 -10.10 19.25
N PHE A 108 -0.22 -10.55 18.02
CA PHE A 108 -1.15 -10.20 16.96
C PHE A 108 -1.43 -11.37 16.02
N VAL A 109 -2.65 -11.34 15.48
CA VAL A 109 -3.05 -12.13 14.31
C VAL A 109 -3.62 -11.16 13.29
N THR A 110 -3.11 -11.22 12.06
CA THR A 110 -3.56 -10.35 10.98
C THR A 110 -3.87 -11.14 9.72
N TYR A 111 -4.87 -10.67 9.00
CA TYR A 111 -5.19 -11.08 7.65
C TYR A 111 -5.00 -9.90 6.71
N VAL A 112 -4.18 -10.07 5.69
CA VAL A 112 -3.81 -9.04 4.72
C VAL A 112 -4.19 -9.54 3.34
N GLY A 113 -4.89 -8.70 2.59
CA GLY A 113 -5.16 -8.94 1.18
C GLY A 113 -4.79 -7.72 0.34
N ARG A 114 -4.33 -7.96 -0.88
CA ARG A 114 -4.07 -6.92 -1.85
C ARG A 114 -4.41 -7.41 -3.26
N SER A 115 -5.09 -6.57 -4.02
CA SER A 115 -5.42 -6.78 -5.42
C SER A 115 -4.82 -5.67 -6.27
N TYR A 116 -4.29 -6.05 -7.43
CA TYR A 116 -3.75 -5.14 -8.42
C TYR A 116 -4.49 -5.33 -9.74
N ASP A 117 -5.09 -4.25 -10.21
CA ASP A 117 -5.78 -4.17 -11.49
C ASP A 117 -4.99 -3.28 -12.44
N PHE A 118 -4.53 -3.86 -13.52
CA PHE A 118 -3.78 -3.18 -14.56
C PHE A 118 -4.70 -2.80 -15.71
N THR A 119 -4.52 -1.59 -16.22
CA THR A 119 -5.25 -1.14 -17.40
C THR A 119 -4.83 -1.91 -18.66
N SER A 120 -5.61 -1.82 -19.74
CA SER A 120 -5.26 -2.43 -21.01
C SER A 120 -3.87 -2.01 -21.52
N ARG A 121 -3.46 -0.79 -21.23
CA ARG A 121 -2.12 -0.27 -21.57
C ARG A 121 -1.00 -1.04 -20.85
N ALA A 122 -1.18 -1.30 -19.56
CA ALA A 122 -0.23 -2.08 -18.78
C ALA A 122 -0.22 -3.55 -19.21
N LYS A 123 -1.37 -4.10 -19.58
CA LYS A 123 -1.50 -5.49 -20.05
C LYS A 123 -0.76 -5.75 -21.38
N VAL A 124 -0.74 -4.78 -22.28
CA VAL A 124 0.07 -4.86 -23.51
C VAL A 124 1.57 -4.97 -23.19
N LEU A 125 2.01 -4.47 -22.02
CA LEU A 125 3.38 -4.57 -21.55
C LEU A 125 3.65 -5.85 -20.71
N GLY A 126 2.75 -6.81 -20.73
CA GLY A 126 2.90 -8.09 -20.05
C GLY A 126 2.52 -8.07 -18.55
N GLN A 127 1.84 -7.02 -18.10
CA GLN A 127 1.31 -6.97 -16.72
C GLN A 127 -0.04 -7.70 -16.68
N GLU A 128 -0.25 -8.49 -15.65
CA GLU A 128 -1.49 -9.21 -15.42
C GLU A 128 -2.09 -8.83 -14.05
N ASN A 129 -3.41 -8.81 -13.98
CA ASN A 129 -4.10 -8.62 -12.70
C ASN A 129 -3.75 -9.77 -11.76
N TYR A 130 -3.48 -9.46 -10.52
CA TYR A 130 -3.24 -10.48 -9.50
C TYR A 130 -3.74 -10.04 -8.13
N SER A 131 -3.99 -11.01 -7.27
CA SER A 131 -4.31 -10.78 -5.88
C SER A 131 -3.48 -11.67 -4.96
N THR A 132 -3.21 -11.17 -3.77
CA THR A 132 -2.48 -11.90 -2.74
C THR A 132 -3.21 -11.83 -1.43
N ASN A 133 -3.20 -12.93 -0.67
CA ASN A 133 -3.74 -12.99 0.68
C ASN A 133 -2.72 -13.65 1.60
N ARG A 134 -2.60 -13.14 2.83
CA ARG A 134 -1.68 -13.66 3.81
C ARG A 134 -2.25 -13.56 5.22
N ILE A 135 -2.09 -14.63 5.99
CA ILE A 135 -2.27 -14.62 7.44
C ILE A 135 -0.90 -14.48 8.08
N SER A 136 -0.78 -13.61 9.07
CA SER A 136 0.43 -13.44 9.86
C SER A 136 0.08 -13.53 11.34
N VAL A 137 0.89 -14.27 12.09
CA VAL A 137 0.83 -14.38 13.55
C VAL A 137 2.19 -13.99 14.06
N GLY A 138 2.23 -13.21 15.11
CA GLY A 138 3.50 -12.77 15.67
C GLY A 138 3.36 -12.07 17.00
N PHE A 139 4.49 -11.58 17.48
CA PHE A 139 4.55 -10.74 18.66
C PHE A 139 5.55 -9.60 18.44
N ILE A 140 5.35 -8.51 19.16
CA ILE A 140 6.27 -7.38 19.24
C ILE A 140 6.67 -7.25 20.71
N TRP A 141 7.98 -7.21 20.94
CA TRP A 141 8.55 -6.95 22.25
C TRP A 141 9.37 -5.66 22.20
N GLN A 142 8.96 -4.68 22.98
CA GLN A 142 9.68 -3.43 23.14
C GLN A 142 10.65 -3.57 24.32
N MET A 143 11.94 -3.70 24.02
CA MET A 143 12.96 -3.72 25.06
C MET A 143 13.10 -2.32 25.69
N PRO A 144 13.10 -2.20 27.03
CA PRO A 144 13.46 -0.93 27.64
C PRO A 144 14.91 -0.60 27.27
N VAL A 145 15.13 0.59 26.78
CA VAL A 145 16.49 1.13 26.59
C VAL A 145 16.95 1.63 27.97
N PHE A 146 17.96 1.00 28.54
CA PHE A 146 18.60 1.42 29.77
C PHE A 146 19.63 2.51 29.49
#